data_41cf26e518f8d952b894ff31ee1646f7
#
_entry.id   41cf26e518f8d952b894ff31ee1646f7
#
_cell.length_a   1.000
_cell.length_b   1.000
_cell.length_c   1.000
_cell.angle_alpha   90.00
_cell.angle_beta   90.00
_cell.angle_gamma   90.00
#
_symmetry.space_group_name_H-M   'P 1'
#
loop_
_entity.id
_entity.type
_entity.pdbx_description
1 polymer ?
#
loop_
_entity_poly.entity_id
_entity_poly.type
_entity_poly.pdbx_seq_one_letter_code
_entity_poly.pdbx_strand_id
1 'polypeptide(L)'
;MKIEYHKTWSQSLDRDMEYKTYGTFGHLLLAFPSQDGRFFDYENFGMVNVLAPWIESGKIRLVCCDSIDAETWSLKSGNPRLRIELHEKWFHYIVDELLAQVRTSDSETFMVTGCSMGAFHAGNFFFRRPDLFDTVIALSGLYHAAYGFGTYHDDLTYANSPQDFLSNMSEDHPWLTLYRQRRIVLCVGQGKWEEELLDSTRKMDEILNRKGIPAWVDYWGFDVDHDWPWWRKQLAYFMQNLVP
;
A
#
# COMPACT_ATOMS: atom_id res chain seq x y z
N MET A 1 -18.68 7.23 -13.79
CA MET A 1 -18.10 7.79 -12.53
C MET A 1 -17.51 9.18 -12.76
N LYS A 2 -17.44 10.06 -11.73
CA LYS A 2 -16.73 11.36 -11.79
C LYS A 2 -15.23 11.10 -11.69
N ILE A 3 -14.43 11.77 -12.52
CA ILE A 3 -12.96 11.69 -12.52
C ILE A 3 -12.42 13.10 -12.38
N GLU A 4 -11.51 13.33 -11.43
CA GLU A 4 -10.89 14.63 -11.21
C GLU A 4 -9.38 14.46 -11.05
N TYR A 5 -8.64 15.34 -11.72
CA TYR A 5 -7.20 15.48 -11.56
C TYR A 5 -6.91 16.63 -10.62
N HIS A 6 -5.96 16.41 -9.73
CA HIS A 6 -5.54 17.38 -8.73
C HIS A 6 -4.02 17.53 -8.78
N LYS A 7 -3.59 18.78 -8.60
CA LYS A 7 -2.20 19.15 -8.41
C LYS A 7 -2.15 20.14 -7.26
N THR A 8 -1.51 19.75 -6.17
CA THR A 8 -1.50 20.51 -4.93
C THR A 8 -0.07 20.64 -4.40
N TRP A 9 0.24 21.79 -3.80
CA TRP A 9 1.51 22.01 -3.15
C TRP A 9 1.61 21.15 -1.88
N SER A 10 2.69 20.40 -1.74
CA SER A 10 3.03 19.68 -0.52
C SER A 10 4.04 20.47 0.30
N GLN A 11 3.68 20.77 1.55
CA GLN A 11 4.60 21.41 2.49
C GLN A 11 5.71 20.44 2.94
N SER A 12 5.38 19.18 3.13
CA SER A 12 6.34 18.14 3.54
C SER A 12 7.43 17.92 2.50
N LEU A 13 7.07 17.96 1.21
CA LEU A 13 7.98 17.68 0.09
C LEU A 13 8.55 18.94 -0.57
N ASP A 14 8.02 20.12 -0.24
CA ASP A 14 8.39 21.42 -0.84
C ASP A 14 8.28 21.40 -2.38
N ARG A 15 7.17 20.81 -2.89
CA ARG A 15 6.87 20.68 -4.33
C ARG A 15 5.39 20.42 -4.59
N ASP A 16 4.99 20.60 -5.84
CA ASP A 16 3.68 20.14 -6.30
C ASP A 16 3.64 18.61 -6.34
N MET A 17 2.54 18.04 -5.83
CA MET A 17 2.21 16.62 -5.92
C MET A 17 0.90 16.44 -6.67
N GLU A 18 0.79 15.31 -7.39
CA GLU A 18 -0.35 15.04 -8.26
C GLU A 18 -1.12 13.81 -7.78
N TYR A 19 -2.43 13.82 -7.96
CA TYR A 19 -3.29 12.66 -7.72
C TYR A 19 -4.57 12.73 -8.56
N LYS A 20 -5.23 11.60 -8.74
CA LYS A 20 -6.55 11.50 -9.36
C LYS A 20 -7.55 10.88 -8.41
N THR A 21 -8.80 11.37 -8.49
CA THR A 21 -9.92 10.80 -7.77
C THR A 21 -10.96 10.25 -8.73
N TYR A 22 -11.58 9.12 -8.35
CA TYR A 22 -12.61 8.44 -9.12
C TYR A 22 -13.80 8.14 -8.20
N GLY A 23 -14.98 8.65 -8.58
CA GLY A 23 -16.19 8.58 -7.75
C GLY A 23 -16.23 9.70 -6.72
N THR A 24 -17.36 9.81 -6.00
CA THR A 24 -17.61 10.88 -5.03
C THR A 24 -18.07 10.39 -3.66
N PHE A 25 -18.54 9.15 -3.60
CA PHE A 25 -19.13 8.55 -2.41
C PHE A 25 -18.51 7.18 -2.10
N GLY A 26 -18.76 6.70 -0.90
CA GLY A 26 -18.31 5.40 -0.43
C GLY A 26 -17.00 5.46 0.35
N HIS A 27 -16.57 4.30 0.80
CA HIS A 27 -15.35 4.14 1.58
C HIS A 27 -14.13 4.48 0.71
N LEU A 28 -13.23 5.32 1.21
CA LEU A 28 -12.07 5.74 0.43
C LEU A 28 -11.06 4.59 0.29
N LEU A 29 -10.71 4.25 -0.95
CA LEU A 29 -9.63 3.36 -1.31
C LEU A 29 -8.45 4.19 -1.84
N LEU A 30 -7.34 4.23 -1.09
CA LEU A 30 -6.09 4.83 -1.54
C LEU A 30 -5.28 3.77 -2.30
N ALA A 31 -4.91 4.06 -3.54
CA ALA A 31 -4.08 3.20 -4.37
C ALA A 31 -2.69 3.79 -4.60
N PHE A 32 -1.66 3.03 -4.23
CA PHE A 32 -0.28 3.33 -4.54
C PHE A 32 0.11 2.75 -5.90
N PRO A 33 0.84 3.48 -6.75
CA PRO A 33 1.33 2.97 -8.02
C PRO A 33 2.39 1.88 -7.82
N SER A 34 2.72 1.14 -8.87
CA SER A 34 3.87 0.22 -8.88
C SER A 34 5.19 1.00 -8.87
N GLN A 35 6.32 0.28 -8.88
CA GLN A 35 7.65 0.90 -8.81
C GLN A 35 7.82 2.01 -9.86
N ASP A 36 8.28 3.18 -9.41
CA ASP A 36 8.50 4.39 -10.22
C ASP A 36 7.25 4.88 -10.97
N GLY A 37 6.09 4.34 -10.59
CA GLY A 37 4.81 4.65 -11.19
C GLY A 37 4.25 6.00 -10.75
N ARG A 38 3.19 6.42 -11.45
CA ARG A 38 2.53 7.70 -11.26
C ARG A 38 1.05 7.50 -10.93
N PHE A 39 0.42 8.56 -10.49
CA PHE A 39 -1.02 8.62 -10.13
C PHE A 39 -1.97 8.10 -11.22
N PHE A 40 -1.52 7.96 -12.45
CA PHE A 40 -2.33 7.47 -13.59
C PHE A 40 -2.11 5.98 -13.92
N ASP A 41 -1.21 5.27 -13.22
CA ASP A 41 -0.89 3.87 -13.54
C ASP A 41 -2.10 2.95 -13.39
N TYR A 42 -2.87 3.09 -12.32
CA TYR A 42 -4.08 2.31 -12.13
C TYR A 42 -5.10 2.48 -13.28
N GLU A 43 -5.20 3.69 -13.85
CA GLU A 43 -6.03 3.94 -15.01
C GLU A 43 -5.42 3.30 -16.27
N ASN A 44 -4.16 3.54 -16.55
CA ASN A 44 -3.47 3.06 -17.75
C ASN A 44 -3.41 1.53 -17.83
N PHE A 45 -3.26 0.86 -16.69
CA PHE A 45 -3.22 -0.60 -16.61
C PHE A 45 -4.58 -1.25 -16.33
N GLY A 46 -5.68 -0.49 -16.40
CA GLY A 46 -7.04 -1.00 -16.34
C GLY A 46 -7.56 -1.34 -14.95
N MET A 47 -6.85 -1.01 -13.88
CA MET A 47 -7.29 -1.27 -12.50
C MET A 47 -8.51 -0.42 -12.12
N VAL A 48 -8.62 0.82 -12.63
CA VAL A 48 -9.80 1.67 -12.45
C VAL A 48 -11.03 1.01 -13.05
N ASN A 49 -10.89 0.38 -14.25
CA ASN A 49 -12.00 -0.36 -14.88
C ASN A 49 -12.43 -1.58 -14.05
N VAL A 50 -11.48 -2.27 -13.41
CA VAL A 50 -11.78 -3.37 -12.47
C VAL A 50 -12.61 -2.86 -11.30
N LEU A 51 -12.28 -1.69 -10.75
CA LEU A 51 -12.95 -1.10 -9.60
C LEU A 51 -14.25 -0.35 -9.95
N ALA A 52 -14.53 -0.12 -11.24
CA ALA A 52 -15.69 0.65 -11.71
C ALA A 52 -17.03 0.22 -11.09
N PRO A 53 -17.35 -1.09 -10.95
CA PRO A 53 -18.63 -1.51 -10.36
C PRO A 53 -18.82 -0.99 -8.91
N TRP A 54 -17.78 -0.98 -8.11
CA TRP A 54 -17.83 -0.48 -6.73
C TRP A 54 -17.84 1.04 -6.65
N ILE A 55 -17.13 1.71 -7.56
CA ILE A 55 -17.10 3.17 -7.63
C ILE A 55 -18.47 3.69 -8.13
N GLU A 56 -19.04 3.10 -9.18
CA GLU A 56 -20.30 3.54 -9.76
C GLU A 56 -21.50 3.24 -8.86
N SER A 57 -21.44 2.16 -8.08
CA SER A 57 -22.45 1.86 -7.05
C SER A 57 -22.29 2.71 -5.78
N GLY A 58 -21.24 3.55 -5.69
CA GLY A 58 -20.99 4.39 -4.52
C GLY A 58 -20.51 3.63 -3.26
N LYS A 59 -20.05 2.39 -3.42
CA LYS A 59 -19.48 1.61 -2.32
C LYS A 59 -18.09 2.09 -1.94
N ILE A 60 -17.29 2.49 -2.94
CA ILE A 60 -15.99 3.11 -2.74
C ILE A 60 -15.84 4.38 -3.56
N ARG A 61 -14.93 5.24 -3.15
CA ARG A 61 -14.27 6.25 -3.98
C ARG A 61 -12.77 5.95 -4.00
N LEU A 62 -12.15 6.08 -5.17
CA LEU A 62 -10.74 5.74 -5.36
C LEU A 62 -9.89 7.00 -5.44
N VAL A 63 -8.75 6.98 -4.77
CA VAL A 63 -7.70 8.00 -4.87
C VAL A 63 -6.41 7.32 -5.32
N CYS A 64 -5.87 7.72 -6.47
CA CYS A 64 -4.58 7.26 -6.97
C CYS A 64 -3.55 8.37 -6.76
N CYS A 65 -2.60 8.16 -5.88
CA CYS A 65 -1.55 9.14 -5.54
C CYS A 65 -0.30 8.94 -6.39
N ASP A 66 0.51 9.98 -6.46
CA ASP A 66 1.85 9.94 -7.05
C ASP A 66 2.87 9.32 -6.10
N SER A 67 3.94 8.72 -6.63
CA SER A 67 5.07 8.22 -5.86
C SER A 67 6.34 9.04 -6.11
N ILE A 68 7.34 8.82 -5.26
CA ILE A 68 8.69 9.37 -5.39
C ILE A 68 9.75 8.26 -5.34
N ASP A 69 9.37 7.05 -5.74
CA ASP A 69 10.25 5.87 -5.65
C ASP A 69 11.56 6.04 -6.37
N ALA A 70 11.56 6.69 -7.53
CA ALA A 70 12.77 6.99 -8.30
C ALA A 70 13.83 7.81 -7.53
N GLU A 71 13.39 8.57 -6.51
CA GLU A 71 14.24 9.37 -5.63
C GLU A 71 14.56 8.67 -4.31
N THR A 72 13.84 7.60 -3.97
CA THR A 72 13.90 6.93 -2.67
C THR A 72 14.20 5.44 -2.81
N TRP A 73 13.18 4.59 -2.90
CA TRP A 73 13.32 3.11 -2.88
C TRP A 73 14.03 2.54 -4.10
N SER A 74 13.78 3.09 -5.29
CA SER A 74 14.38 2.61 -6.54
C SER A 74 15.75 3.21 -6.79
N LEU A 75 16.11 4.32 -6.16
CA LEU A 75 17.40 4.96 -6.34
C LEU A 75 18.52 4.07 -5.78
N LYS A 76 19.41 3.56 -6.65
CA LYS A 76 20.48 2.64 -6.24
C LYS A 76 21.78 3.35 -5.83
N SER A 77 21.79 4.69 -5.84
CA SER A 77 22.97 5.52 -5.52
C SER A 77 22.63 6.58 -4.48
N GLY A 78 23.67 7.28 -4.02
CA GLY A 78 23.50 8.37 -3.05
C GLY A 78 23.49 7.92 -1.60
N ASN A 79 23.24 8.89 -0.72
CA ASN A 79 23.21 8.64 0.72
C ASN A 79 21.90 7.96 1.14
N PRO A 80 21.91 6.73 1.67
CA PRO A 80 20.69 6.02 2.03
C PRO A 80 19.88 6.74 3.13
N ARG A 81 20.52 7.45 4.05
CA ARG A 81 19.84 8.25 5.08
C ARG A 81 18.99 9.35 4.44
N LEU A 82 19.51 10.09 3.49
CA LEU A 82 18.75 11.16 2.80
C LEU A 82 17.58 10.59 1.99
N ARG A 83 17.76 9.41 1.42
CA ARG A 83 16.70 8.71 0.66
C ARG A 83 15.54 8.32 1.57
N ILE A 84 15.82 7.74 2.74
CA ILE A 84 14.75 7.35 3.68
C ILE A 84 14.12 8.57 4.37
N GLU A 85 14.87 9.63 4.64
CA GLU A 85 14.30 10.90 5.12
C GLU A 85 13.36 11.54 4.09
N LEU A 86 13.68 11.46 2.80
CA LEU A 86 12.79 11.92 1.74
C LEU A 86 11.52 11.06 1.66
N HIS A 87 11.64 9.74 1.83
CA HIS A 87 10.48 8.85 1.94
C HIS A 87 9.60 9.21 3.14
N GLU A 88 10.17 9.55 4.30
CA GLU A 88 9.39 10.00 5.45
C GLU A 88 8.61 11.29 5.15
N LYS A 89 9.19 12.23 4.42
CA LYS A 89 8.46 13.41 3.95
C LYS A 89 7.28 13.05 3.06
N TRP A 90 7.44 12.05 2.18
CA TRP A 90 6.35 11.55 1.36
C TRP A 90 5.30 10.80 2.18
N PHE A 91 5.71 10.06 3.20
CA PHE A 91 4.79 9.44 4.16
C PHE A 91 3.91 10.50 4.83
N HIS A 92 4.51 11.58 5.31
CA HIS A 92 3.79 12.72 5.90
C HIS A 92 2.89 13.43 4.89
N TYR A 93 3.34 13.61 3.65
CA TYR A 93 2.48 14.13 2.59
C TYR A 93 1.21 13.28 2.43
N ILE A 94 1.33 11.97 2.33
CA ILE A 94 0.16 11.09 2.18
C ILE A 94 -0.75 11.18 3.41
N VAL A 95 -0.19 11.02 4.61
CA VAL A 95 -0.98 10.87 5.84
C VAL A 95 -1.57 12.21 6.32
N ASP A 96 -0.77 13.27 6.30
CA ASP A 96 -1.14 14.54 6.94
C ASP A 96 -1.72 15.56 5.94
N GLU A 97 -1.39 15.45 4.65
CA GLU A 97 -1.83 16.39 3.64
C GLU A 97 -2.87 15.79 2.69
N LEU A 98 -2.53 14.71 1.96
CA LEU A 98 -3.43 14.11 0.96
C LEU A 98 -4.70 13.55 1.61
N LEU A 99 -4.58 12.71 2.63
CA LEU A 99 -5.75 12.13 3.30
C LEU A 99 -6.61 13.23 3.96
N ALA A 100 -6.00 14.29 4.50
CA ALA A 100 -6.75 15.43 5.04
C ALA A 100 -7.56 16.18 3.97
N GLN A 101 -7.07 16.25 2.72
CA GLN A 101 -7.77 16.89 1.61
C GLN A 101 -8.94 16.05 1.07
N VAL A 102 -8.83 14.72 1.11
CA VAL A 102 -9.80 13.82 0.45
C VAL A 102 -10.78 13.17 1.42
N ARG A 103 -10.55 13.21 2.73
CA ARG A 103 -11.49 12.66 3.73
C ARG A 103 -12.76 13.49 3.85
N THR A 104 -13.85 12.85 4.25
CA THR A 104 -15.16 13.46 4.45
C THR A 104 -15.48 13.75 5.91
N SER A 105 -14.75 13.12 6.84
CA SER A 105 -14.86 13.38 8.28
C SER A 105 -13.55 13.04 9.00
N ASP A 106 -13.37 13.59 10.20
CA ASP A 106 -12.17 13.35 11.00
C ASP A 106 -12.05 11.91 11.53
N SER A 107 -13.17 11.20 11.64
CA SER A 107 -13.21 9.81 12.09
C SER A 107 -13.19 8.79 10.95
N GLU A 108 -13.05 9.24 9.70
CA GLU A 108 -13.03 8.33 8.56
C GLU A 108 -11.75 7.49 8.56
N THR A 109 -11.92 6.17 8.43
CA THR A 109 -10.82 5.23 8.16
C THR A 109 -10.78 4.93 6.67
N PHE A 110 -9.67 4.36 6.20
CA PHE A 110 -9.38 4.20 4.78
C PHE A 110 -9.01 2.76 4.44
N MET A 111 -9.39 2.34 3.26
CA MET A 111 -8.81 1.18 2.59
C MET A 111 -7.53 1.60 1.86
N VAL A 112 -6.56 0.70 1.77
CA VAL A 112 -5.33 0.94 1.02
C VAL A 112 -4.97 -0.26 0.16
N THR A 113 -4.47 -0.01 -1.05
CA THR A 113 -4.08 -1.07 -1.99
C THR A 113 -2.88 -0.68 -2.85
N GLY A 114 -2.25 -1.66 -3.45
CA GLY A 114 -1.17 -1.50 -4.41
C GLY A 114 -0.69 -2.82 -4.96
N CYS A 115 0.12 -2.74 -6.02
CA CYS A 115 0.75 -3.89 -6.66
C CYS A 115 2.27 -3.70 -6.64
N SER A 116 3.05 -4.78 -6.41
CA SER A 116 4.51 -4.71 -6.41
C SER A 116 5.02 -3.71 -5.35
N MET A 117 5.80 -2.70 -5.72
CA MET A 117 6.22 -1.61 -4.83
C MET A 117 5.01 -0.89 -4.20
N GLY A 118 3.92 -0.72 -4.94
CA GLY A 118 2.68 -0.18 -4.38
C GLY A 118 2.09 -1.05 -3.27
N ALA A 119 2.25 -2.37 -3.34
CA ALA A 119 1.84 -3.30 -2.28
C ALA A 119 2.74 -3.18 -1.05
N PHE A 120 4.04 -2.93 -1.25
CA PHE A 120 4.94 -2.58 -0.15
C PHE A 120 4.46 -1.31 0.57
N HIS A 121 4.18 -0.24 -0.19
CA HIS A 121 3.67 0.99 0.38
C HIS A 121 2.33 0.78 1.10
N ALA A 122 1.39 0.08 0.47
CA ALA A 122 0.11 -0.23 1.10
C ALA A 122 0.28 -0.95 2.44
N GLY A 123 1.11 -1.99 2.49
CA GLY A 123 1.43 -2.69 3.73
C GLY A 123 2.16 -1.81 4.74
N ASN A 124 3.17 -1.05 4.31
CA ASN A 124 3.93 -0.16 5.18
C ASN A 124 3.03 0.90 5.84
N PHE A 125 2.22 1.59 5.05
CA PHE A 125 1.29 2.61 5.57
C PHE A 125 0.25 2.00 6.51
N PHE A 126 -0.34 0.86 6.13
CA PHE A 126 -1.32 0.17 6.96
C PHE A 126 -0.74 -0.24 8.32
N PHE A 127 0.39 -0.91 8.35
CA PHE A 127 0.99 -1.39 9.60
C PHE A 127 1.59 -0.27 10.45
N ARG A 128 1.97 0.86 9.86
CA ARG A 128 2.42 2.06 10.59
C ARG A 128 1.26 2.91 11.13
N ARG A 129 0.08 2.85 10.52
CA ARG A 129 -1.08 3.68 10.89
C ARG A 129 -2.38 2.86 10.92
N PRO A 130 -2.45 1.81 11.76
CA PRO A 130 -3.69 1.03 11.89
C PRO A 130 -4.86 1.82 12.49
N ASP A 131 -4.60 3.00 13.01
CA ASP A 131 -5.60 3.99 13.43
C ASP A 131 -6.30 4.64 12.24
N LEU A 132 -5.61 4.85 11.13
CA LEU A 132 -6.14 5.45 9.90
C LEU A 132 -6.64 4.40 8.90
N PHE A 133 -5.94 3.29 8.77
CA PHE A 133 -6.27 2.28 7.77
C PHE A 133 -6.98 1.08 8.41
N ASP A 134 -8.16 0.74 7.89
CA ASP A 134 -8.96 -0.40 8.36
C ASP A 134 -8.85 -1.63 7.46
N THR A 135 -8.43 -1.45 6.22
CA THR A 135 -8.31 -2.53 5.23
C THR A 135 -7.07 -2.34 4.36
N VAL A 136 -6.28 -3.38 4.19
CA VAL A 136 -5.21 -3.44 3.21
C VAL A 136 -5.41 -4.60 2.24
N ILE A 137 -5.22 -4.32 0.93
CA ILE A 137 -5.15 -5.33 -0.14
C ILE A 137 -3.81 -5.13 -0.85
N ALA A 138 -2.82 -5.92 -0.49
CA ALA A 138 -1.47 -5.83 -1.01
C ALA A 138 -1.18 -7.00 -1.96
N LEU A 139 -0.92 -6.70 -3.24
CA LEU A 139 -0.75 -7.68 -4.30
C LEU A 139 0.73 -7.75 -4.71
N SER A 140 1.37 -8.88 -4.44
CA SER A 140 2.79 -9.14 -4.74
C SER A 140 3.72 -8.10 -4.11
N GLY A 141 3.66 -7.96 -2.77
CA GLY A 141 4.45 -6.98 -2.02
C GLY A 141 5.74 -7.55 -1.43
N LEU A 142 6.72 -6.67 -1.24
CA LEU A 142 7.88 -6.89 -0.37
C LEU A 142 7.65 -6.12 0.93
N TYR A 143 8.09 -6.65 2.08
CA TYR A 143 7.76 -6.05 3.37
C TYR A 143 8.97 -5.81 4.26
N HIS A 144 10.17 -5.73 3.65
CA HIS A 144 11.44 -5.51 4.33
C HIS A 144 12.23 -4.38 3.67
N ALA A 145 12.79 -3.48 4.48
CA ALA A 145 13.51 -2.30 3.97
C ALA A 145 14.78 -2.63 3.17
N ALA A 146 15.38 -3.80 3.38
CA ALA A 146 16.57 -4.22 2.63
C ALA A 146 16.36 -4.22 1.11
N TYR A 147 15.13 -4.35 0.62
CA TYR A 147 14.83 -4.24 -0.80
C TYR A 147 15.33 -2.94 -1.43
N GLY A 148 15.09 -1.80 -0.78
CA GLY A 148 15.53 -0.49 -1.26
C GLY A 148 16.89 -0.04 -0.73
N PHE A 149 17.29 -0.56 0.46
CA PHE A 149 18.42 -0.04 1.22
C PHE A 149 19.55 -1.05 1.45
N GLY A 150 19.39 -2.30 0.99
CA GLY A 150 20.43 -3.34 1.13
C GLY A 150 20.76 -3.59 2.59
N THR A 151 22.04 -3.46 2.94
CA THR A 151 22.54 -3.64 4.31
C THR A 151 22.48 -2.38 5.17
N TYR A 152 22.06 -1.24 4.62
CA TYR A 152 21.89 -0.04 5.40
C TYR A 152 20.69 -0.18 6.34
N HIS A 153 20.93 0.12 7.63
CA HIS A 153 19.94 0.00 8.69
C HIS A 153 20.05 1.16 9.67
N ASP A 154 18.93 1.82 9.94
CA ASP A 154 18.77 2.86 10.95
C ASP A 154 17.32 2.89 11.48
N ASP A 155 17.01 3.88 12.32
CA ASP A 155 15.68 4.07 12.89
C ASP A 155 14.57 4.24 11.85
N LEU A 156 14.84 4.96 10.76
CA LEU A 156 13.86 5.21 9.71
C LEU A 156 13.65 3.99 8.80
N THR A 157 14.72 3.30 8.40
CA THR A 157 14.57 2.04 7.65
C THR A 157 13.87 0.98 8.47
N TYR A 158 14.14 0.90 9.78
CA TYR A 158 13.40 0.02 10.69
C TYR A 158 11.91 0.37 10.75
N ALA A 159 11.57 1.65 10.90
CA ALA A 159 10.17 2.11 10.92
C ALA A 159 9.42 1.84 9.60
N ASN A 160 10.15 1.69 8.48
CA ASN A 160 9.61 1.37 7.16
C ASN A 160 9.82 -0.09 6.74
N SER A 161 9.99 -0.97 7.71
CA SER A 161 10.18 -2.42 7.49
C SER A 161 9.16 -3.20 8.32
N PRO A 162 7.94 -3.47 7.79
CA PRO A 162 6.90 -4.21 8.51
C PRO A 162 7.38 -5.53 9.09
N GLN A 163 8.24 -6.27 8.39
CA GLN A 163 8.82 -7.52 8.90
C GLN A 163 9.65 -7.31 10.16
N ASP A 164 10.40 -6.19 10.26
CA ASP A 164 11.25 -5.90 11.41
C ASP A 164 10.43 -5.44 12.59
N PHE A 165 9.64 -4.35 12.44
CA PHE A 165 8.96 -3.78 13.59
C PHE A 165 7.82 -4.65 14.12
N LEU A 166 7.09 -5.40 13.26
CA LEU A 166 6.08 -6.35 13.72
C LEU A 166 6.70 -7.54 14.45
N SER A 167 7.84 -8.06 13.96
CA SER A 167 8.57 -9.15 14.63
C SER A 167 8.98 -8.77 16.04
N ASN A 168 9.44 -7.55 16.22
CA ASN A 168 9.95 -7.02 17.50
C ASN A 168 8.88 -6.34 18.36
N MET A 169 7.65 -6.22 17.87
CA MET A 169 6.55 -5.61 18.62
C MET A 169 6.24 -6.45 19.88
N SER A 170 6.13 -5.79 21.04
CA SER A 170 5.78 -6.46 22.30
C SER A 170 4.35 -7.02 22.24
N GLU A 171 4.10 -8.10 22.99
CA GLU A 171 2.81 -8.81 22.97
C GLU A 171 1.66 -7.98 23.60
N ASP A 172 1.98 -6.95 24.36
CA ASP A 172 1.06 -5.99 24.97
C ASP A 172 0.93 -4.69 24.18
N HIS A 173 1.55 -4.59 22.99
CA HIS A 173 1.49 -3.37 22.19
C HIS A 173 0.03 -3.04 21.79
N PRO A 174 -0.45 -1.81 22.01
CA PRO A 174 -1.85 -1.45 21.78
C PRO A 174 -2.32 -1.63 20.34
N TRP A 175 -1.42 -1.52 19.38
CA TRP A 175 -1.75 -1.72 17.97
C TRP A 175 -2.11 -3.17 17.59
N LEU A 176 -1.68 -4.17 18.37
CA LEU A 176 -2.12 -5.56 18.16
C LEU A 176 -3.64 -5.68 18.27
N THR A 177 -4.26 -4.92 19.17
CA THR A 177 -5.73 -4.89 19.29
C THR A 177 -6.37 -4.27 18.03
N LEU A 178 -5.78 -3.20 17.48
CA LEU A 178 -6.26 -2.61 16.23
C LEU A 178 -6.11 -3.57 15.06
N TYR A 179 -4.92 -4.17 14.86
CA TYR A 179 -4.70 -5.11 13.75
C TYR A 179 -5.69 -6.27 13.77
N ARG A 180 -6.05 -6.79 14.96
CA ARG A 180 -7.03 -7.88 15.10
C ARG A 180 -8.46 -7.51 14.66
N GLN A 181 -8.74 -6.22 14.55
CA GLN A 181 -10.04 -5.69 14.12
C GLN A 181 -10.01 -5.24 12.64
N ARG A 182 -8.86 -5.30 11.98
CA ARG A 182 -8.65 -4.82 10.62
C ARG A 182 -8.78 -5.96 9.61
N ARG A 183 -8.96 -5.60 8.35
CA ARG A 183 -8.98 -6.54 7.23
C ARG A 183 -7.64 -6.50 6.52
N ILE A 184 -6.91 -7.59 6.55
CA ILE A 184 -5.58 -7.70 5.99
C ILE A 184 -5.60 -8.77 4.92
N VAL A 185 -5.31 -8.36 3.68
CA VAL A 185 -5.12 -9.26 2.54
C VAL A 185 -3.71 -9.07 2.01
N LEU A 186 -2.92 -10.12 2.03
CA LEU A 186 -1.61 -10.22 1.37
C LEU A 186 -1.70 -11.33 0.33
N CYS A 187 -1.56 -10.98 -0.94
CA CYS A 187 -1.65 -11.95 -2.03
C CYS A 187 -0.36 -11.95 -2.84
N VAL A 188 0.04 -13.14 -3.31
CA VAL A 188 1.22 -13.32 -4.14
C VAL A 188 1.00 -14.47 -5.13
N GLY A 189 1.52 -14.33 -6.34
CA GLY A 189 1.66 -15.44 -7.30
C GLY A 189 2.83 -16.35 -6.97
N GLN A 190 2.99 -17.40 -7.77
CA GLN A 190 4.13 -18.34 -7.70
C GLN A 190 4.77 -18.52 -9.08
N GLY A 191 4.40 -17.68 -10.04
CA GLY A 191 4.93 -17.67 -11.39
C GLY A 191 6.19 -16.83 -11.54
N LYS A 192 6.45 -16.33 -12.75
CA LYS A 192 7.65 -15.57 -13.07
C LYS A 192 7.75 -14.28 -12.27
N TRP A 193 8.96 -14.01 -11.75
CA TRP A 193 9.33 -12.81 -10.99
C TRP A 193 8.59 -12.64 -9.65
N GLU A 194 7.98 -13.71 -9.13
CA GLU A 194 7.32 -13.70 -7.82
C GLU A 194 8.19 -14.29 -6.69
N GLU A 195 9.38 -14.83 -6.97
CA GLU A 195 10.17 -15.59 -6.02
C GLU A 195 10.50 -14.83 -4.73
N GLU A 196 11.05 -13.61 -4.86
CA GLU A 196 11.40 -12.76 -3.70
C GLU A 196 10.15 -12.30 -2.94
N LEU A 197 9.07 -12.01 -3.67
CA LEU A 197 7.80 -11.55 -3.09
C LEU A 197 7.08 -12.69 -2.37
N LEU A 198 7.17 -13.90 -2.90
CA LEU A 198 6.65 -15.11 -2.27
C LEU A 198 7.34 -15.36 -0.91
N ASP A 199 8.65 -15.26 -0.87
CA ASP A 199 9.41 -15.43 0.38
C ASP A 199 9.10 -14.30 1.37
N SER A 200 8.96 -13.07 0.89
CA SER A 200 8.57 -11.93 1.72
C SER A 200 7.14 -12.09 2.27
N THR A 201 6.20 -12.58 1.45
CA THR A 201 4.82 -12.82 1.87
C THR A 201 4.75 -13.96 2.89
N ARG A 202 5.48 -15.05 2.69
CA ARG A 202 5.59 -16.15 3.66
C ARG A 202 6.12 -15.68 5.01
N LYS A 203 7.12 -14.80 4.98
CA LYS A 203 7.68 -14.22 6.21
C LYS A 203 6.67 -13.36 6.94
N MET A 204 5.89 -12.54 6.22
CA MET A 204 4.80 -11.78 6.83
C MET A 204 3.71 -12.68 7.40
N ASP A 205 3.32 -13.75 6.70
CA ASP A 205 2.35 -14.74 7.18
C ASP A 205 2.81 -15.37 8.52
N GLU A 206 4.06 -15.80 8.60
CA GLU A 206 4.65 -16.31 9.85
C GLU A 206 4.60 -15.28 10.99
N ILE A 207 4.92 -14.01 10.70
CA ILE A 207 4.92 -12.94 11.70
C ILE A 207 3.50 -12.66 12.18
N LEU A 208 2.55 -12.50 11.27
CA LEU A 208 1.15 -12.22 11.58
C LEU A 208 0.53 -13.35 12.41
N ASN A 209 0.77 -14.60 12.02
CA ASN A 209 0.32 -15.77 12.77
C ASN A 209 0.93 -15.82 14.19
N ARG A 210 2.24 -15.60 14.33
CA ARG A 210 2.91 -15.58 15.63
C ARG A 210 2.38 -14.47 16.55
N LYS A 211 2.00 -13.31 15.99
CA LYS A 211 1.43 -12.18 16.74
C LYS A 211 -0.09 -12.29 16.96
N GLY A 212 -0.72 -13.35 16.47
CA GLY A 212 -2.16 -13.55 16.57
C GLY A 212 -2.95 -12.44 15.85
N ILE A 213 -2.45 -11.98 14.71
CA ILE A 213 -3.08 -10.98 13.84
C ILE A 213 -3.77 -11.73 12.71
N PRO A 214 -5.11 -11.76 12.64
CA PRO A 214 -5.84 -12.42 11.56
C PRO A 214 -5.54 -11.74 10.22
N ALA A 215 -5.14 -12.52 9.22
CA ALA A 215 -4.90 -12.05 7.87
C ALA A 215 -5.34 -13.09 6.85
N TRP A 216 -5.85 -12.66 5.71
CA TRP A 216 -6.07 -13.50 4.55
C TRP A 216 -4.81 -13.45 3.69
N VAL A 217 -3.91 -14.40 3.90
CA VAL A 217 -2.71 -14.56 3.07
C VAL A 217 -3.04 -15.60 1.99
N ASP A 218 -2.97 -15.17 0.73
CA ASP A 218 -3.42 -15.96 -0.41
C ASP A 218 -2.28 -16.20 -1.41
N TYR A 219 -1.96 -17.48 -1.61
CA TYR A 219 -0.90 -17.95 -2.51
C TYR A 219 -1.54 -18.49 -3.79
N TRP A 220 -1.45 -17.71 -4.87
CA TRP A 220 -1.99 -18.12 -6.17
C TRP A 220 -1.03 -19.08 -6.92
N GLY A 221 -1.50 -19.69 -8.00
CA GLY A 221 -0.80 -20.78 -8.69
C GLY A 221 0.54 -20.40 -9.33
N PHE A 222 1.24 -21.43 -9.80
CA PHE A 222 2.54 -21.29 -10.50
C PHE A 222 2.43 -20.65 -11.89
N ASP A 223 1.23 -20.48 -12.40
CA ASP A 223 0.89 -19.77 -13.64
C ASP A 223 0.60 -18.29 -13.41
N VAL A 224 0.69 -17.82 -12.17
CA VAL A 224 0.40 -16.45 -11.78
C VAL A 224 1.69 -15.65 -11.67
N ASP A 225 1.99 -14.91 -12.74
CA ASP A 225 3.19 -14.10 -12.89
C ASP A 225 3.04 -12.72 -12.24
N HIS A 226 4.16 -12.04 -11.98
CA HIS A 226 4.22 -10.68 -11.46
C HIS A 226 3.82 -9.65 -12.51
N ASP A 227 2.50 -9.55 -12.82
CA ASP A 227 2.02 -8.70 -13.90
C ASP A 227 0.56 -8.26 -13.71
N TRP A 228 0.20 -7.15 -14.32
CA TRP A 228 -1.11 -6.49 -14.28
C TRP A 228 -2.32 -7.39 -14.61
N PRO A 229 -2.27 -8.32 -15.59
CA PRO A 229 -3.40 -9.23 -15.84
C PRO A 229 -3.83 -10.03 -14.62
N TRP A 230 -2.86 -10.44 -13.81
CA TRP A 230 -3.10 -11.18 -12.58
C TRP A 230 -3.58 -10.27 -11.45
N TRP A 231 -2.94 -9.12 -11.25
CA TRP A 231 -3.36 -8.16 -10.23
C TRP A 231 -4.79 -7.66 -10.46
N ARG A 232 -5.24 -7.49 -11.71
CA ARG A 232 -6.65 -7.18 -12.02
C ARG A 232 -7.60 -8.27 -11.54
N LYS A 233 -7.27 -9.54 -11.77
CA LYS A 233 -8.09 -10.68 -11.31
C LYS A 233 -8.11 -10.77 -9.78
N GLN A 234 -6.94 -10.63 -9.16
CA GLN A 234 -6.78 -10.67 -7.71
C GLN A 234 -7.57 -9.54 -7.03
N LEU A 235 -7.42 -8.29 -7.51
CA LEU A 235 -8.13 -7.16 -6.93
C LEU A 235 -9.66 -7.35 -7.03
N ALA A 236 -10.17 -7.75 -8.19
CA ALA A 236 -11.60 -8.04 -8.36
C ALA A 236 -12.09 -9.12 -7.38
N TYR A 237 -11.33 -10.20 -7.24
CA TYR A 237 -11.64 -11.30 -6.33
C TYR A 237 -11.73 -10.84 -4.86
N PHE A 238 -10.74 -10.09 -4.38
CA PHE A 238 -10.75 -9.58 -3.01
C PHE A 238 -11.83 -8.53 -2.78
N MET A 239 -12.05 -7.63 -3.73
CA MET A 239 -13.11 -6.62 -3.62
C MET A 239 -14.50 -7.25 -3.53
N GLN A 240 -14.80 -8.32 -4.28
CA GLN A 240 -16.08 -9.04 -4.20
C GLN A 240 -16.33 -9.64 -2.82
N ASN A 241 -15.26 -10.04 -2.12
CA ASN A 241 -15.36 -10.66 -0.80
C ASN A 241 -15.36 -9.63 0.36
N LEU A 242 -14.70 -8.49 0.19
CA LEU A 242 -14.54 -7.49 1.23
C LEU A 242 -15.58 -6.36 1.16
N VAL A 243 -16.07 -6.07 -0.03
CA VAL A 243 -17.03 -4.98 -0.31
C VAL A 243 -18.17 -5.53 -1.17
N PRO A 244 -19.01 -6.44 -0.63
CA PRO A 244 -20.07 -7.13 -1.36
C PRO A 244 -21.18 -6.21 -1.88
#